data_b7ea9a6998f1f01cdbf654f2697d0ec1
#
_entry.id   b7ea9a6998f1f01cdbf654f2697d0ec1
#
_cell.length_a   1.000
_cell.length_b   1.000
_cell.length_c   1.000
_cell.angle_alpha   90.00
_cell.angle_beta   90.00
_cell.angle_gamma   90.00
#
_symmetry.space_group_name_H-M   'P 1'
#
loop_
_entity.id
_entity.type
_entity.pdbx_description
1 polymer ?
#
loop_
_entity_poly.entity_id
_entity_poly.type
_entity_poly.pdbx_seq_one_letter_code
_entity_poly.pdbx_strand_id
1 'polypeptide(L)'
;MDIVITYVDGNDPVWKQDYEKYTNVPVMQKRFRDWGTLKYLLRGIEVNMPFIRNVYLVVSHPSQVPQWVDQTQLKIVLHSDIIPEEYLPTFNCNPIEMHLHRIEGLDEEYLYFNDDLYPLAPCRPEDFFRNGKGVLGFSRHFFASGMYKKICRNSDTHARKALG
;
A
#
# COMPACT_ATOMS: atom_id res chain seq x y z
N MET A 1 -1.53 -16.32 -3.41
CA MET A 1 -0.94 -15.10 -2.81
C MET A 1 -1.19 -13.94 -3.75
N ASP A 2 -1.59 -12.80 -3.21
CA ASP A 2 -1.91 -11.58 -3.96
C ASP A 2 -0.99 -10.43 -3.52
N ILE A 3 -0.98 -9.35 -4.32
CA ILE A 3 -0.32 -8.07 -3.95
C ILE A 3 -1.37 -6.97 -3.90
N VAL A 4 -1.26 -6.11 -2.89
CA VAL A 4 -2.01 -4.86 -2.79
C VAL A 4 -1.03 -3.70 -2.82
N ILE A 5 -1.27 -2.75 -3.71
CA ILE A 5 -0.48 -1.52 -3.85
C ILE A 5 -1.40 -0.34 -3.57
N THR A 6 -1.04 0.53 -2.64
CA THR A 6 -1.71 1.83 -2.48
C THR A 6 -0.98 2.87 -3.32
N TYR A 7 -1.74 3.68 -4.05
CA TYR A 7 -1.17 4.66 -4.97
C TYR A 7 -1.90 6.00 -4.89
N VAL A 8 -1.13 7.08 -5.01
CA VAL A 8 -1.65 8.44 -5.14
C VAL A 8 -0.79 9.28 -6.08
N ASP A 9 -1.44 9.90 -7.08
CA ASP A 9 -0.84 11.00 -7.85
C ASP A 9 -1.33 12.34 -7.28
N GLY A 10 -0.47 13.04 -6.59
CA GLY A 10 -0.76 14.38 -6.05
C GLY A 10 -0.93 15.47 -7.11
N ASN A 11 -0.73 15.17 -8.40
CA ASN A 11 -1.00 16.08 -9.52
C ASN A 11 -2.41 15.89 -10.08
N ASP A 12 -3.10 14.80 -9.74
CA ASP A 12 -4.49 14.58 -10.17
C ASP A 12 -5.39 15.72 -9.69
N PRO A 13 -6.12 16.40 -10.60
CA PRO A 13 -6.89 17.58 -10.26
C PRO A 13 -8.09 17.27 -9.35
N VAL A 14 -8.70 16.08 -9.49
CA VAL A 14 -9.85 15.67 -8.67
C VAL A 14 -9.39 15.45 -7.23
N TRP A 15 -8.34 14.64 -7.06
CA TRP A 15 -7.75 14.37 -5.75
C TRP A 15 -7.26 15.65 -5.06
N LYS A 16 -6.63 16.55 -5.82
CA LYS A 16 -6.13 17.81 -5.32
C LYS A 16 -7.22 18.73 -4.81
N GLN A 17 -8.32 18.83 -5.56
CA GLN A 17 -9.49 19.60 -5.16
C GLN A 17 -10.10 19.05 -3.85
N ASP A 18 -10.23 17.75 -3.74
CA ASP A 18 -10.74 17.12 -2.53
C ASP A 18 -9.79 17.32 -1.34
N TYR A 19 -8.49 17.13 -1.55
CA TYR A 19 -7.50 17.35 -0.50
C TYR A 19 -7.58 18.78 0.05
N GLU A 20 -7.56 19.79 -0.81
CA GLU A 20 -7.61 21.20 -0.41
C GLU A 20 -8.93 21.56 0.27
N LYS A 21 -10.04 21.03 -0.23
CA LYS A 21 -11.39 21.24 0.35
C LYS A 21 -11.52 20.70 1.77
N TYR A 22 -11.02 19.48 2.02
CA TYR A 22 -11.22 18.82 3.31
C TYR A 22 -10.13 19.10 4.34
N THR A 23 -8.92 19.38 3.90
CA THR A 23 -7.80 19.69 4.81
C THR A 23 -7.66 21.19 5.09
N ASN A 24 -8.24 22.05 4.26
CA ASN A 24 -8.07 23.50 4.26
C ASN A 24 -6.60 23.96 4.17
N VAL A 25 -5.74 23.11 3.60
CA VAL A 25 -4.32 23.45 3.36
C VAL A 25 -3.92 23.04 1.94
N PRO A 26 -2.99 23.77 1.32
CA PRO A 26 -2.48 23.41 -0.01
C PRO A 26 -1.78 22.06 0.00
N VAL A 27 -1.85 21.35 -1.13
CA VAL A 27 -1.18 20.06 -1.29
C VAL A 27 0.32 20.18 -1.06
N MET A 28 0.84 19.37 -0.15
CA MET A 28 2.28 19.31 0.10
C MET A 28 2.96 18.51 -1.02
N GLN A 29 3.46 19.18 -2.04
CA GLN A 29 4.08 18.57 -3.23
C GLN A 29 5.17 17.54 -2.90
N LYS A 30 5.96 17.74 -1.85
CA LYS A 30 7.01 16.80 -1.44
C LYS A 30 6.48 15.45 -0.98
N ARG A 31 5.26 15.42 -0.44
CA ARG A 31 4.66 14.22 0.13
C ARG A 31 3.92 13.38 -0.92
N PHE A 32 3.30 14.05 -1.89
CA PHE A 32 2.38 13.42 -2.84
C PHE A 32 2.87 13.50 -4.28
N ARG A 33 4.18 13.71 -4.48
CA ARG A 33 4.77 13.75 -5.82
C ARG A 33 4.83 12.34 -6.40
N ASP A 34 4.15 12.14 -7.52
CA ASP A 34 4.40 10.97 -8.35
C ASP A 34 5.72 11.13 -9.12
N TRP A 35 6.61 10.17 -8.98
CA TRP A 35 7.88 10.08 -9.69
C TRP A 35 7.78 9.20 -10.95
N GLY A 36 6.58 8.71 -11.26
CA GLY A 36 6.34 7.77 -12.35
C GLY A 36 6.98 6.40 -12.09
N THR A 37 7.13 6.03 -10.83
CA THR A 37 7.86 4.83 -10.41
C THR A 37 6.99 3.58 -10.36
N LEU A 38 5.67 3.71 -10.30
CA LEU A 38 4.72 2.59 -10.27
C LEU A 38 4.99 1.57 -11.40
N LYS A 39 5.35 2.02 -12.61
CA LYS A 39 5.68 1.13 -13.72
C LYS A 39 6.86 0.20 -13.45
N TYR A 40 7.83 0.65 -12.66
CA TYR A 40 8.99 -0.17 -12.29
C TYR A 40 8.64 -1.17 -11.19
N LEU A 41 7.74 -0.80 -10.27
CA LEU A 41 7.19 -1.73 -9.29
C LEU A 41 6.42 -2.85 -9.99
N LEU A 42 5.48 -2.51 -10.88
CA LEU A 42 4.70 -3.51 -11.63
C LEU A 42 5.59 -4.43 -12.46
N ARG A 43 6.60 -3.85 -13.14
CA ARG A 43 7.58 -4.65 -13.88
C ARG A 43 8.41 -5.56 -12.96
N GLY A 44 8.79 -5.05 -11.80
CA GLY A 44 9.51 -5.83 -10.79
C GLY A 44 8.69 -7.02 -10.29
N ILE A 45 7.40 -6.83 -10.05
CA ILE A 45 6.47 -7.89 -9.67
C ILE A 45 6.37 -8.94 -10.77
N GLU A 46 6.10 -8.51 -12.01
CA GLU A 46 5.97 -9.40 -13.16
C GLU A 46 7.21 -10.30 -13.36
N VAL A 47 8.40 -9.71 -13.24
CA VAL A 47 9.67 -10.43 -13.52
C VAL A 47 10.12 -11.26 -12.33
N ASN A 48 10.00 -10.74 -11.12
CA ASN A 48 10.63 -11.32 -9.94
C ASN A 48 9.69 -12.10 -9.03
N MET A 49 8.36 -11.99 -9.24
CA MET A 49 7.34 -12.61 -8.40
C MET A 49 6.27 -13.34 -9.23
N PRO A 50 6.65 -14.28 -10.12
CA PRO A 50 5.72 -14.93 -11.08
C PRO A 50 4.66 -15.82 -10.38
N PHE A 51 4.77 -16.04 -9.08
CA PHE A 51 3.81 -16.80 -8.27
C PHE A 51 2.61 -15.94 -7.81
N ILE A 52 2.63 -14.63 -8.04
CA ILE A 52 1.53 -13.74 -7.67
C ILE A 52 0.32 -13.99 -8.56
N ARG A 53 -0.84 -14.19 -7.92
CA ARG A 53 -2.12 -14.49 -8.59
C ARG A 53 -2.81 -13.22 -9.11
N ASN A 54 -2.94 -12.22 -8.23
CA ASN A 54 -3.57 -10.94 -8.55
C ASN A 54 -2.76 -9.78 -7.99
N VAL A 55 -2.81 -8.65 -8.69
CA VAL A 55 -2.31 -7.36 -8.21
C VAL A 55 -3.47 -6.39 -8.10
N TYR A 56 -3.71 -5.85 -6.91
CA TYR A 56 -4.73 -4.86 -6.62
C TYR A 56 -4.09 -3.48 -6.50
N LEU A 57 -4.61 -2.51 -7.23
CA LEU A 57 -4.22 -1.11 -7.13
C LEU A 57 -5.32 -0.34 -6.40
N VAL A 58 -5.02 0.10 -5.19
CA VAL A 58 -5.96 0.85 -4.33
C VAL A 58 -5.77 2.33 -4.53
N VAL A 59 -6.81 3.03 -4.96
CA VAL A 59 -6.80 4.45 -5.29
C VAL A 59 -8.03 5.16 -4.72
N SER A 60 -7.95 6.47 -4.54
CA SER A 60 -9.09 7.26 -4.02
C SER A 60 -10.18 7.48 -5.06
N HIS A 61 -9.82 7.58 -6.34
CA HIS A 61 -10.73 7.90 -7.44
C HIS A 61 -10.22 7.26 -8.74
N PRO A 62 -11.09 6.92 -9.71
CA PRO A 62 -10.67 6.34 -10.99
C PRO A 62 -9.67 7.19 -11.78
N SER A 63 -9.70 8.53 -11.64
CA SER A 63 -8.73 9.44 -12.28
C SER A 63 -7.28 9.24 -11.81
N GLN A 64 -7.10 8.60 -10.64
CA GLN A 64 -5.77 8.27 -10.10
C GLN A 64 -5.10 7.12 -10.86
N VAL A 65 -5.85 6.32 -11.61
CA VAL A 65 -5.29 5.20 -12.38
C VAL A 65 -4.53 5.75 -13.58
N PRO A 66 -3.20 5.53 -13.69
CA PRO A 66 -2.45 6.04 -14.82
C PRO A 66 -2.95 5.45 -16.15
N GLN A 67 -3.04 6.28 -17.20
CA GLN A 67 -3.57 5.86 -18.50
C GLN A 67 -2.78 4.74 -19.18
N TRP A 68 -1.51 4.56 -18.83
CA TRP A 68 -0.65 3.51 -19.36
C TRP A 68 -0.85 2.15 -18.68
N VAL A 69 -1.62 2.09 -17.59
CA VAL A 69 -1.91 0.83 -16.87
C VAL A 69 -2.88 -0.02 -17.67
N ASP A 70 -2.50 -1.26 -17.92
CA ASP A 70 -3.40 -2.27 -18.46
C ASP A 70 -4.34 -2.78 -17.35
N GLN A 71 -5.55 -2.26 -17.33
CA GLN A 71 -6.56 -2.62 -16.34
C GLN A 71 -7.09 -4.06 -16.47
N THR A 72 -6.70 -4.78 -17.53
CA THR A 72 -7.02 -6.22 -17.64
C THR A 72 -6.09 -7.07 -16.77
N GLN A 73 -4.92 -6.55 -16.44
CA GLN A 73 -3.89 -7.21 -15.64
C GLN A 73 -3.92 -6.78 -14.16
N LEU A 74 -4.56 -5.64 -13.87
CA LEU A 74 -4.66 -5.05 -12.53
C LEU A 74 -6.11 -4.96 -12.09
N LYS A 75 -6.37 -5.32 -10.84
CA LYS A 75 -7.67 -5.10 -10.20
C LYS A 75 -7.67 -3.75 -9.51
N ILE A 76 -8.49 -2.83 -10.02
CA ILE A 76 -8.63 -1.51 -9.41
C ILE A 76 -9.61 -1.60 -8.25
N VAL A 77 -9.22 -1.02 -7.11
CA VAL A 77 -10.03 -0.94 -5.90
C VAL A 77 -10.11 0.53 -5.48
N LEU A 78 -11.31 1.04 -5.33
CA LEU A 78 -11.51 2.40 -4.84
C LEU A 78 -11.56 2.42 -3.31
N HIS A 79 -11.16 3.53 -2.71
CA HIS A 79 -11.31 3.71 -1.26
C HIS A 79 -12.76 3.46 -0.82
N SER A 80 -13.75 3.87 -1.61
CA SER A 80 -15.18 3.66 -1.36
C SER A 80 -15.61 2.20 -1.36
N ASP A 81 -14.84 1.30 -1.98
CA ASP A 81 -15.19 -0.12 -2.01
C ASP A 81 -14.86 -0.83 -0.68
N ILE A 82 -13.89 -0.29 0.07
CA ILE A 82 -13.36 -0.93 1.27
C ILE A 82 -13.53 -0.09 2.55
N ILE A 83 -13.63 1.24 2.45
CA ILE A 83 -13.71 2.15 3.60
C ILE A 83 -15.15 2.64 3.75
N PRO A 84 -15.75 2.59 4.96
CA PRO A 84 -17.07 3.16 5.22
C PRO A 84 -17.14 4.66 4.87
N GLU A 85 -18.29 5.08 4.32
CA GLU A 85 -18.49 6.44 3.80
C GLU A 85 -18.19 7.52 4.84
N GLU A 86 -18.50 7.26 6.11
CA GLU A 86 -18.27 8.20 7.22
C GLU A 86 -16.78 8.53 7.45
N TYR A 87 -15.86 7.73 6.91
CA TYR A 87 -14.40 7.95 7.00
C TYR A 87 -13.77 8.47 5.70
N LEU A 88 -14.61 8.78 4.70
CA LEU A 88 -14.17 9.30 3.41
C LEU A 88 -14.47 10.79 3.24
N PRO A 89 -13.65 11.53 2.49
CA PRO A 89 -12.36 11.09 1.93
C PRO A 89 -11.27 11.01 3.00
N THR A 90 -10.32 10.11 2.81
CA THR A 90 -9.13 10.03 3.65
C THR A 90 -7.87 10.28 2.84
N PHE A 91 -6.92 11.03 3.45
CA PHE A 91 -5.61 11.37 2.88
C PHE A 91 -4.46 10.83 3.75
N ASN A 92 -4.79 9.85 4.59
CA ASN A 92 -3.86 9.18 5.48
C ASN A 92 -3.81 7.69 5.12
N CYS A 93 -2.59 7.14 4.99
CA CYS A 93 -2.39 5.73 4.65
C CYS A 93 -2.96 4.77 5.70
N ASN A 94 -2.89 5.12 7.00
CA ASN A 94 -3.30 4.20 8.06
C ASN A 94 -4.76 3.73 7.97
N PRO A 95 -5.77 4.60 7.79
CA PRO A 95 -7.14 4.13 7.55
C PRO A 95 -7.27 3.25 6.31
N ILE A 96 -6.53 3.53 5.24
CA ILE A 96 -6.55 2.72 4.02
C ILE A 96 -6.01 1.32 4.33
N GLU A 97 -4.82 1.24 4.93
CA GLU A 97 -4.17 -0.01 5.31
C GLU A 97 -5.04 -0.88 6.24
N MET A 98 -5.73 -0.26 7.19
CA MET A 98 -6.63 -0.97 8.12
C MET A 98 -7.84 -1.60 7.44
N HIS A 99 -8.20 -1.17 6.23
CA HIS A 99 -9.37 -1.66 5.50
C HIS A 99 -9.02 -2.58 4.32
N LEU A 100 -7.74 -2.84 4.02
CA LEU A 100 -7.32 -3.69 2.91
C LEU A 100 -7.91 -5.10 2.97
N HIS A 101 -8.12 -5.65 4.17
CA HIS A 101 -8.75 -6.94 4.38
C HIS A 101 -10.19 -7.05 3.84
N ARG A 102 -10.81 -5.92 3.47
CA ARG A 102 -12.17 -5.84 2.90
C ARG A 102 -12.19 -5.90 1.38
N ILE A 103 -11.04 -5.99 0.73
CA ILE A 103 -10.95 -6.15 -0.72
C ILE A 103 -11.57 -7.48 -1.13
N GLU A 104 -12.58 -7.44 -1.98
CA GLU A 104 -13.28 -8.65 -2.44
C GLU A 104 -12.34 -9.57 -3.23
N GLY A 105 -12.30 -10.84 -2.85
CA GLY A 105 -11.49 -11.87 -3.49
C GLY A 105 -9.99 -11.78 -3.21
N LEU A 106 -9.58 -10.94 -2.26
CA LEU A 106 -8.19 -10.91 -1.76
C LEU A 106 -7.85 -12.24 -1.05
N ASP A 107 -6.65 -12.72 -1.30
CA ASP A 107 -6.13 -13.92 -0.64
C ASP A 107 -5.83 -13.62 0.85
N GLU A 108 -5.97 -14.62 1.72
CA GLU A 108 -5.53 -14.54 3.12
C GLU A 108 -4.03 -14.23 3.23
N GLU A 109 -3.23 -14.82 2.35
CA GLU A 109 -1.81 -14.51 2.22
C GLU A 109 -1.63 -13.47 1.11
N TYR A 110 -1.47 -12.21 1.49
CA TYR A 110 -1.17 -11.14 0.56
C TYR A 110 0.01 -10.30 1.02
N LEU A 111 0.65 -9.63 0.07
CA LEU A 111 1.74 -8.70 0.30
C LEU A 111 1.24 -7.27 0.08
N TYR A 112 1.58 -6.39 1.01
CA TYR A 112 1.30 -4.96 0.87
C TYR A 112 2.55 -4.22 0.41
N PHE A 113 2.42 -3.43 -0.64
CA PHE A 113 3.47 -2.59 -1.20
C PHE A 113 3.06 -1.12 -1.20
N ASN A 114 3.96 -0.24 -0.78
CA ASN A 114 3.90 1.14 -1.19
C ASN A 114 4.39 1.25 -2.64
N ASP A 115 3.97 2.29 -3.35
CA ASP A 115 4.31 2.54 -4.76
C ASP A 115 5.79 2.85 -5.02
N ASP A 116 6.59 2.97 -3.96
CA ASP A 116 8.03 3.21 -3.97
C ASP A 116 8.88 2.01 -3.49
N LEU A 117 8.27 0.83 -3.33
CA LEU A 117 8.97 -0.42 -2.97
C LEU A 117 9.09 -1.33 -4.19
N TYR A 118 10.28 -1.88 -4.46
CA TYR A 118 10.54 -2.65 -5.67
C TYR A 118 11.17 -4.01 -5.37
N PRO A 119 10.63 -5.12 -5.87
CA PRO A 119 11.33 -6.40 -5.88
C PRO A 119 12.45 -6.36 -6.95
N LEU A 120 13.70 -6.31 -6.51
CA LEU A 120 14.87 -6.15 -7.39
C LEU A 120 15.52 -7.47 -7.78
N ALA A 121 15.10 -8.59 -7.20
CA ALA A 121 15.64 -9.92 -7.47
C ALA A 121 14.50 -10.95 -7.42
N PRO A 122 14.69 -12.14 -8.07
CA PRO A 122 13.72 -13.22 -7.99
C PRO A 122 13.37 -13.59 -6.56
N CYS A 123 12.08 -13.59 -6.25
CA CYS A 123 11.52 -13.98 -4.96
C CYS A 123 10.80 -15.32 -5.06
N ARG A 124 10.57 -15.95 -3.92
CA ARG A 124 9.79 -17.19 -3.77
C ARG A 124 8.70 -16.99 -2.73
N PRO A 125 7.58 -17.71 -2.78
CA PRO A 125 6.53 -17.64 -1.76
C PRO A 125 7.08 -17.82 -0.34
N GLU A 126 8.05 -18.71 -0.16
CA GLU A 126 8.66 -19.05 1.13
C GLU A 126 9.50 -17.91 1.73
N ASP A 127 9.83 -16.89 0.93
CA ASP A 127 10.51 -15.68 1.43
C ASP A 127 9.57 -14.82 2.27
N PHE A 128 8.25 -14.95 2.04
CA PHE A 128 7.20 -14.16 2.67
C PHE A 128 6.33 -14.95 3.64
N PHE A 129 6.05 -16.22 3.34
CA PHE A 129 5.21 -17.09 4.16
C PHE A 129 5.84 -18.48 4.30
N ARG A 130 5.85 -19.02 5.52
CA ARG A 130 6.31 -20.38 5.83
C ARG A 130 5.35 -21.04 6.79
N ASN A 131 4.83 -22.21 6.40
CA ASN A 131 3.88 -22.99 7.22
C ASN A 131 2.65 -22.16 7.64
N GLY A 132 2.08 -21.35 6.72
CA GLY A 132 0.93 -20.49 6.99
C GLY A 132 1.22 -19.29 7.91
N LYS A 133 2.50 -18.93 8.09
CA LYS A 133 2.90 -17.79 8.91
C LYS A 133 3.75 -16.81 8.10
N GLY A 134 3.50 -15.53 8.26
CA GLY A 134 4.33 -14.49 7.65
C GLY A 134 5.77 -14.53 8.16
N VAL A 135 6.72 -14.37 7.25
CA VAL A 135 8.15 -14.26 7.55
C VAL A 135 8.45 -12.81 7.92
N LEU A 136 8.84 -12.58 9.16
CA LEU A 136 9.14 -11.23 9.67
C LEU A 136 10.66 -11.03 9.75
N GLY A 137 11.13 -9.92 9.21
CA GLY A 137 12.49 -9.43 9.39
C GLY A 137 12.58 -8.51 10.61
N PHE A 138 13.48 -8.82 11.54
CA PHE A 138 13.77 -7.92 12.65
C PHE A 138 15.06 -7.16 12.40
N SER A 139 15.01 -5.82 12.44
CA SER A 139 16.23 -5.01 12.48
C SER A 139 16.31 -4.22 13.77
N ARG A 140 17.52 -4.16 14.36
CA ARG A 140 17.78 -3.35 15.56
C ARG A 140 18.30 -1.99 15.12
N HIS A 141 17.46 -0.97 15.23
CA HIS A 141 17.87 0.42 14.98
C HIS A 141 18.32 1.08 16.29
N PHE A 142 19.62 1.10 16.55
CA PHE A 142 20.17 1.69 17.77
C PHE A 142 19.98 3.21 17.84
N PHE A 143 19.89 3.87 16.69
CA PHE A 143 19.85 5.34 16.58
C PHE A 143 18.51 5.94 16.16
N ALA A 144 17.44 5.14 16.09
CA ALA A 144 16.12 5.68 15.76
C ALA A 144 15.62 6.59 16.90
N SER A 145 15.17 7.79 16.55
CA SER A 145 14.61 8.78 17.49
C SER A 145 13.23 9.26 17.00
N GLY A 146 12.49 9.94 17.87
CA GLY A 146 11.24 10.59 17.50
C GLY A 146 10.02 9.67 17.42
N MET A 147 8.98 10.15 16.70
CA MET A 147 7.68 9.51 16.64
C MET A 147 7.72 8.13 15.98
N TYR A 148 8.51 7.95 14.93
CA TYR A 148 8.65 6.66 14.26
C TYR A 148 9.13 5.54 15.18
N LYS A 149 10.13 5.82 16.03
CA LYS A 149 10.59 4.87 17.06
C LYS A 149 9.46 4.48 18.01
N LYS A 150 8.61 5.45 18.38
CA LYS A 150 7.46 5.22 19.26
C LYS A 150 6.43 4.31 18.61
N ILE A 151 6.14 4.53 17.32
CA ILE A 151 5.24 3.68 16.53
C ILE A 151 5.78 2.25 16.46
N CYS A 152 7.02 2.05 16.03
CA CYS A 152 7.64 0.73 15.94
C CYS A 152 7.65 -0.01 17.29
N ARG A 153 7.94 0.69 18.38
CA ARG A 153 7.93 0.12 19.74
C ARG A 153 6.53 -0.29 20.18
N ASN A 154 5.52 0.51 19.88
CA ASN A 154 4.13 0.16 20.19
C ASN A 154 3.68 -1.06 19.38
N SER A 155 3.98 -1.10 18.09
CA SER A 155 3.67 -2.24 17.21
C SER A 155 4.33 -3.53 17.69
N ASP A 156 5.62 -3.49 18.04
CA ASP A 156 6.33 -4.63 18.63
C ASP A 156 5.69 -5.11 19.95
N THR A 157 5.29 -4.16 20.80
CA THR A 157 4.63 -4.49 22.07
C THR A 157 3.28 -5.18 21.86
N HIS A 158 2.49 -4.69 20.91
CA HIS A 158 1.18 -5.30 20.59
C HIS A 158 1.33 -6.65 19.92
N ALA A 159 2.26 -6.79 18.97
CA ALA A 159 2.54 -8.07 18.31
C ALA A 159 2.97 -9.14 19.33
N ARG A 160 3.88 -8.81 20.25
CA ARG A 160 4.29 -9.74 21.32
C ARG A 160 3.14 -10.16 22.23
N LYS A 161 2.24 -9.25 22.56
CA LYS A 161 1.05 -9.59 23.38
C LYS A 161 0.06 -10.51 22.64
N ALA A 162 -0.06 -10.35 21.33
CA ALA A 162 -0.98 -11.14 20.51
C ALA A 162 -0.44 -12.54 20.17
N LEU A 163 0.87 -12.68 20.06
CA LEU A 163 1.54 -13.92 19.66
C LEU A 163 2.03 -14.80 20.85
N GLY A 164 1.92 -14.31 22.08
CA GLY A 164 2.37 -15.01 23.29
C GLY A 164 3.85 -14.86 23.48
#